data_937b44922e8d2add61ca31d448ca7aa4
#
_entry.id   937b44922e8d2add61ca31d448ca7aa4
#
_cell.length_a   1.000
_cell.length_b   1.000
_cell.length_c   1.000
_cell.angle_alpha   90.00
_cell.angle_beta   90.00
_cell.angle_gamma   90.00
#
_symmetry.space_group_name_H-M   'P 1'
#
loop_
_entity.id
_entity.type
_entity.pdbx_description
1 polymer ?
#
loop_
_entity_poly.entity_id
_entity_poly.type
_entity_poly.pdbx_seq_one_letter_code
_entity_poly.pdbx_strand_id
1 'polypeptide(L)'
;DVYKRQGQSDGEAVLKAINILLGEEVLRKPNMRADDIVETIGWFVKCGDINKKNTLPRAVLGLNNAVPMDFGADSALIYTAFLQTYGLDLYDIPYLHWWKFNWMLEDISPSCRLSKVIEYRTIDTKNKNLSKEQKKAYAALQRYFRVQEKKSEEDEAIVQALLEGRDPFG
;
A
#
# COMPACT_ATOMS: atom_id res chain seq x y z
N ASP A 1 15.72 -14.46 -17.34
CA ASP A 1 15.22 -13.18 -17.91
C ASP A 1 14.34 -12.34 -16.97
N VAL A 2 14.13 -12.77 -15.72
CA VAL A 2 13.40 -12.01 -14.69
C VAL A 2 14.27 -10.88 -14.11
N TYR A 3 15.57 -10.96 -14.17
CA TYR A 3 16.52 -10.00 -13.58
C TYR A 3 16.82 -8.75 -14.43
N LYS A 4 16.32 -8.67 -15.66
CA LYS A 4 16.48 -7.48 -16.53
C LYS A 4 15.41 -6.41 -16.38
N ARG A 5 14.43 -6.58 -15.47
CA ARG A 5 13.35 -5.60 -15.26
C ARG A 5 13.56 -4.65 -14.07
N GLN A 6 14.69 -4.68 -13.41
CA GLN A 6 14.98 -3.84 -12.23
C GLN A 6 15.65 -2.49 -12.54
N GLY A 7 15.61 -2.03 -13.78
CA GLY A 7 16.22 -0.76 -14.20
C GLY A 7 15.29 0.18 -14.94
N GLN A 8 13.97 0.05 -14.77
CA GLN A 8 13.07 1.10 -15.27
C GLN A 8 13.09 2.26 -14.29
N SER A 9 13.47 3.46 -14.74
CA SER A 9 13.45 4.66 -13.94
C SER A 9 12.03 4.92 -13.40
N ASP A 10 11.91 5.51 -12.21
CA ASP A 10 10.60 5.84 -11.61
C ASP A 10 9.76 6.70 -12.56
N GLY A 11 10.39 7.53 -13.39
CA GLY A 11 9.72 8.26 -14.47
C GLY A 11 9.04 7.34 -15.50
N GLU A 12 9.67 6.25 -15.92
CA GLU A 12 9.04 5.25 -16.79
C GLU A 12 7.90 4.52 -16.10
N ALA A 13 8.05 4.19 -14.82
CA ALA A 13 7.00 3.55 -14.03
C ALA A 13 5.78 4.48 -13.88
N VAL A 14 6.01 5.76 -13.61
CA VAL A 14 4.96 6.79 -13.55
C VAL A 14 4.28 6.98 -14.90
N LEU A 15 5.03 7.12 -16.00
CA LEU A 15 4.47 7.22 -17.34
C LEU A 15 3.66 5.97 -17.71
N LYS A 16 4.16 4.79 -17.36
CA LYS A 16 3.44 3.54 -17.56
C LYS A 16 2.16 3.46 -16.74
N ALA A 17 2.19 3.92 -15.49
CA ALA A 17 0.99 4.02 -14.66
C ALA A 17 -0.02 5.01 -15.24
N ILE A 18 0.41 6.16 -15.72
CA ILE A 18 -0.43 7.16 -16.42
C ILE A 18 -1.07 6.54 -17.65
N ASN A 19 -0.29 5.85 -18.50
CA ASN A 19 -0.81 5.20 -19.69
C ASN A 19 -1.84 4.11 -19.38
N ILE A 20 -1.59 3.31 -18.35
CA ILE A 20 -2.50 2.24 -17.94
C ILE A 20 -3.80 2.80 -17.33
N LEU A 21 -3.69 3.83 -16.50
CA LEU A 21 -4.83 4.37 -15.74
C LEU A 21 -5.65 5.40 -16.52
N LEU A 22 -5.00 6.21 -17.34
CA LEU A 22 -5.63 7.36 -18.01
C LEU A 22 -5.60 7.27 -19.53
N GLY A 23 -4.81 6.35 -20.10
CA GLY A 23 -4.59 6.22 -21.53
C GLY A 23 -3.56 7.20 -22.09
N GLU A 24 -2.92 6.84 -23.19
CA GLU A 24 -1.87 7.66 -23.83
C GLU A 24 -2.35 9.04 -24.31
N GLU A 25 -3.65 9.17 -24.60
CA GLU A 25 -4.23 10.41 -25.09
C GLU A 25 -4.19 11.55 -24.06
N VAL A 26 -4.13 11.20 -22.76
CA VAL A 26 -4.08 12.19 -21.67
C VAL A 26 -2.77 12.97 -21.70
N LEU A 27 -1.65 12.30 -21.99
CA LEU A 27 -0.33 12.93 -22.10
C LEU A 27 -0.20 13.85 -23.32
N ARG A 28 -1.09 13.71 -24.30
CA ARG A 28 -1.10 14.52 -25.55
C ARG A 28 -2.01 15.74 -25.47
N LYS A 29 -2.80 15.91 -24.39
CA LYS A 29 -3.69 17.07 -24.25
C LYS A 29 -2.87 18.31 -23.91
N PRO A 30 -2.90 19.37 -24.78
CA PRO A 30 -2.01 20.52 -24.65
C PRO A 30 -2.22 21.40 -23.41
N ASN A 31 -3.29 21.17 -22.64
CA ASN A 31 -3.65 21.98 -21.48
C ASN A 31 -3.63 21.19 -20.14
N MET A 32 -3.11 19.98 -20.12
CA MET A 32 -3.06 19.18 -18.89
C MET A 32 -1.72 19.41 -18.19
N ARG A 33 -1.76 19.97 -16.99
CA ARG A 33 -0.56 20.20 -16.18
C ARG A 33 -0.15 18.89 -15.50
N ALA A 34 1.13 18.72 -15.25
CA ALA A 34 1.65 17.54 -14.53
C ALA A 34 0.99 17.38 -13.14
N ASP A 35 0.73 18.50 -12.45
CA ASP A 35 0.06 18.52 -11.16
C ASP A 35 -1.35 17.93 -11.23
N ASP A 36 -2.13 18.26 -12.28
CA ASP A 36 -3.50 17.74 -12.47
C ASP A 36 -3.51 16.23 -12.70
N ILE A 37 -2.48 15.72 -13.38
CA ILE A 37 -2.27 14.28 -13.61
C ILE A 37 -2.00 13.58 -12.28
N VAL A 38 -1.07 14.10 -11.48
CA VAL A 38 -0.70 13.53 -10.17
C VAL A 38 -1.91 13.55 -9.23
N GLU A 39 -2.67 14.66 -9.21
CA GLU A 39 -3.89 14.78 -8.41
C GLU A 39 -4.96 13.74 -8.83
N THR A 40 -5.17 13.58 -10.14
CA THR A 40 -6.13 12.61 -10.70
C THR A 40 -5.74 11.17 -10.34
N ILE A 41 -4.45 10.83 -10.48
CA ILE A 41 -3.94 9.51 -10.08
C ILE A 41 -4.12 9.31 -8.58
N GLY A 42 -3.75 10.29 -7.77
CA GLY A 42 -3.92 10.26 -6.32
C GLY A 42 -5.37 10.07 -5.91
N TRP A 43 -6.31 10.76 -6.57
CA TRP A 43 -7.74 10.59 -6.39
C TRP A 43 -8.20 9.16 -6.74
N PHE A 44 -7.75 8.64 -7.88
CA PHE A 44 -8.09 7.27 -8.31
C PHE A 44 -7.55 6.21 -7.34
N VAL A 45 -6.28 6.32 -6.95
CA VAL A 45 -5.64 5.38 -6.01
C VAL A 45 -6.33 5.38 -4.65
N LYS A 46 -6.82 6.55 -4.19
CA LYS A 46 -7.57 6.72 -2.95
C LYS A 46 -9.07 6.40 -3.08
N CYS A 47 -9.47 5.69 -4.14
CA CYS A 47 -10.85 5.30 -4.38
C CYS A 47 -11.84 6.47 -4.43
N GLY A 48 -11.41 7.58 -5.05
CA GLY A 48 -12.25 8.75 -5.28
C GLY A 48 -12.30 9.76 -4.13
N ASP A 49 -11.64 9.50 -3.03
CA ASP A 49 -11.62 10.34 -1.79
C ASP A 49 -13.02 10.78 -1.31
N ILE A 50 -14.04 10.00 -1.71
CA ILE A 50 -15.47 10.33 -1.58
C ILE A 50 -15.89 10.37 -0.10
N ASN A 51 -15.11 9.75 0.77
CA ASN A 51 -15.33 9.76 2.19
C ASN A 51 -14.01 9.98 2.92
N LYS A 52 -13.69 11.22 3.23
CA LYS A 52 -12.89 11.52 4.43
C LYS A 52 -13.72 11.03 5.62
N LYS A 53 -13.73 9.70 5.82
CA LYS A 53 -14.24 9.15 7.08
C LYS A 53 -13.43 9.85 8.15
N ASN A 54 -14.10 10.51 9.09
CA ASN A 54 -13.49 10.93 10.33
C ASN A 54 -12.95 9.66 10.99
N THR A 55 -11.75 9.27 10.62
CA THR A 55 -11.09 8.10 11.20
C THR A 55 -10.73 8.46 12.63
N LEU A 56 -11.17 7.63 13.56
CA LEU A 56 -10.74 7.76 14.95
C LEU A 56 -9.20 7.70 15.00
N PRO A 57 -8.57 8.56 15.84
CA PRO A 57 -7.13 8.50 16.00
C PRO A 57 -6.66 7.09 16.38
N ARG A 58 -5.60 6.60 15.75
CA ARG A 58 -5.08 5.24 15.98
C ARG A 58 -4.83 4.94 17.45
N ALA A 59 -4.36 5.93 18.22
CA ALA A 59 -4.17 5.81 19.66
C ALA A 59 -5.47 5.50 20.43
N VAL A 60 -6.62 6.06 20.00
CA VAL A 60 -7.93 5.79 20.59
C VAL A 60 -8.35 4.34 20.32
N LEU A 61 -7.97 3.80 19.17
CA LEU A 61 -8.21 2.40 18.78
C LEU A 61 -7.21 1.42 19.41
N GLY A 62 -6.27 1.90 20.22
CA GLY A 62 -5.21 1.06 20.80
C GLY A 62 -4.22 0.55 19.75
N LEU A 63 -4.03 1.30 18.66
CA LEU A 63 -3.15 0.96 17.56
C LEU A 63 -1.90 1.85 17.56
N ASN A 64 -0.77 1.25 17.18
CA ASN A 64 0.49 1.95 16.94
C ASN A 64 0.54 2.56 15.53
N ASN A 65 1.68 3.19 15.17
CA ASN A 65 1.91 3.80 13.84
C ASN A 65 2.62 2.88 12.83
N ALA A 66 2.71 1.58 13.11
CA ALA A 66 3.34 0.65 12.18
C ALA A 66 2.55 0.55 10.87
N VAL A 67 3.24 0.20 9.79
CA VAL A 67 2.64 -0.10 8.49
C VAL A 67 1.76 -1.34 8.64
N PRO A 68 0.45 -1.25 8.41
CA PRO A 68 -0.47 -2.37 8.63
C PRO A 68 -0.25 -3.48 7.60
N MET A 69 -0.01 -3.10 6.34
CA MET A 69 0.07 -4.01 5.21
C MET A 69 0.95 -3.42 4.12
N ASP A 70 1.65 -4.28 3.39
CA ASP A 70 2.39 -3.95 2.17
C ASP A 70 1.94 -4.86 1.03
N PHE A 71 1.59 -4.30 -0.13
CA PHE A 71 1.06 -5.07 -1.26
C PHE A 71 2.05 -6.09 -1.81
N GLY A 72 3.34 -5.77 -1.81
CA GLY A 72 4.38 -6.66 -2.29
C GLY A 72 4.68 -7.79 -1.30
N ALA A 73 5.01 -7.42 -0.06
CA ALA A 73 5.39 -8.37 0.99
C ALA A 73 4.22 -9.29 1.41
N ASP A 74 2.99 -8.79 1.37
CA ASP A 74 1.80 -9.50 1.80
C ASP A 74 0.94 -10.06 0.66
N SER A 75 1.44 -10.06 -0.59
CA SER A 75 0.68 -10.48 -1.77
C SER A 75 0.03 -11.86 -1.61
N ALA A 76 0.75 -12.85 -1.06
CA ALA A 76 0.21 -14.18 -0.79
C ALA A 76 -0.88 -14.18 0.30
N LEU A 77 -0.76 -13.32 1.32
CA LEU A 77 -1.79 -13.17 2.35
C LEU A 77 -3.03 -12.50 1.79
N ILE A 78 -2.88 -11.51 0.93
CA ILE A 78 -3.98 -10.84 0.23
C ILE A 78 -4.72 -11.84 -0.65
N TYR A 79 -3.99 -12.58 -1.49
CA TYR A 79 -4.57 -13.62 -2.34
C TYR A 79 -5.40 -14.63 -1.54
N THR A 80 -4.80 -15.23 -0.50
CA THR A 80 -5.49 -16.24 0.31
C THR A 80 -6.66 -15.67 1.08
N ALA A 81 -6.61 -14.39 1.49
CA ALA A 81 -7.70 -13.72 2.17
C ALA A 81 -8.91 -13.50 1.23
N PHE A 82 -8.69 -13.11 -0.04
CA PHE A 82 -9.73 -13.01 -1.05
C PHE A 82 -10.36 -14.37 -1.36
N LEU A 83 -9.53 -15.38 -1.54
CA LEU A 83 -10.01 -16.75 -1.76
C LEU A 83 -10.85 -17.25 -0.58
N GLN A 84 -10.39 -17.03 0.65
CA GLN A 84 -11.08 -17.49 1.86
C GLN A 84 -12.37 -16.70 2.13
N THR A 85 -12.36 -15.38 1.94
CA THR A 85 -13.48 -14.50 2.30
C THR A 85 -14.57 -14.52 1.23
N TYR A 86 -14.17 -14.50 -0.04
CA TYR A 86 -15.09 -14.28 -1.17
C TYR A 86 -15.15 -15.46 -2.14
N GLY A 87 -14.33 -16.49 -1.96
CA GLY A 87 -14.19 -17.55 -2.95
C GLY A 87 -13.60 -17.08 -4.28
N LEU A 88 -12.93 -15.91 -4.29
CA LEU A 88 -12.45 -15.26 -5.48
C LEU A 88 -10.97 -15.59 -5.68
N ASP A 89 -10.66 -16.30 -6.76
CA ASP A 89 -9.29 -16.51 -7.20
C ASP A 89 -8.81 -15.31 -8.02
N LEU A 90 -7.87 -14.53 -7.43
CA LEU A 90 -7.36 -13.31 -8.07
C LEU A 90 -6.52 -13.59 -9.32
N TYR A 91 -6.04 -14.82 -9.53
CA TYR A 91 -5.30 -15.19 -10.74
C TYR A 91 -6.22 -15.61 -11.90
N ASP A 92 -7.42 -16.10 -11.58
CA ASP A 92 -8.36 -16.60 -12.59
C ASP A 92 -9.31 -15.53 -13.12
N ILE A 93 -9.47 -14.41 -12.41
CA ILE A 93 -10.33 -13.32 -12.85
C ILE A 93 -9.65 -12.48 -13.93
N PRO A 94 -10.33 -12.19 -15.06
CA PRO A 94 -9.74 -11.38 -16.13
C PRO A 94 -9.51 -9.92 -15.75
N TYR A 95 -10.31 -9.40 -14.85
CA TYR A 95 -10.26 -8.01 -14.39
C TYR A 95 -10.99 -7.79 -13.08
N LEU A 96 -10.37 -7.01 -12.18
CA LEU A 96 -10.99 -6.49 -10.96
C LEU A 96 -10.68 -4.99 -10.85
N HIS A 97 -11.72 -4.17 -10.89
CA HIS A 97 -11.55 -2.72 -10.76
C HIS A 97 -10.86 -2.37 -9.44
N TRP A 98 -9.89 -1.44 -9.47
CA TRP A 98 -9.08 -1.05 -8.32
C TRP A 98 -9.91 -0.66 -7.08
N TRP A 99 -10.97 0.11 -7.27
CA TRP A 99 -11.84 0.51 -6.16
C TRP A 99 -12.59 -0.67 -5.55
N LYS A 100 -13.11 -1.56 -6.38
CA LYS A 100 -13.76 -2.79 -5.91
C LYS A 100 -12.78 -3.67 -5.13
N PHE A 101 -11.57 -3.81 -5.62
CA PHE A 101 -10.50 -4.54 -4.92
C PHE A 101 -10.24 -3.93 -3.53
N ASN A 102 -10.07 -2.60 -3.43
CA ASN A 102 -9.80 -1.94 -2.16
C ASN A 102 -10.98 -2.05 -1.18
N TRP A 103 -12.21 -1.85 -1.63
CA TRP A 103 -13.38 -2.01 -0.76
C TRP A 103 -13.53 -3.45 -0.25
N MET A 104 -13.27 -4.45 -1.09
CA MET A 104 -13.25 -5.85 -0.66
C MET A 104 -12.08 -6.12 0.31
N LEU A 105 -10.93 -5.50 0.10
CA LEU A 105 -9.79 -5.62 0.99
C LEU A 105 -10.06 -5.00 2.36
N GLU A 106 -10.78 -3.87 2.42
CA GLU A 106 -11.20 -3.25 3.68
C GLU A 106 -12.21 -4.09 4.47
N ASP A 107 -13.06 -4.86 3.78
CA ASP A 107 -14.12 -5.69 4.39
C ASP A 107 -13.73 -7.18 4.48
N ILE A 108 -12.45 -7.46 4.48
CA ILE A 108 -11.94 -8.83 4.59
C ILE A 108 -12.27 -9.44 5.95
N SER A 109 -12.56 -10.76 5.97
CA SER A 109 -12.93 -11.46 7.20
C SER A 109 -11.89 -11.25 8.33
N PRO A 110 -12.34 -10.86 9.54
CA PRO A 110 -11.42 -10.71 10.69
C PRO A 110 -10.77 -12.03 11.10
N SER A 111 -11.31 -13.17 10.70
CA SER A 111 -10.78 -14.49 11.01
C SER A 111 -9.66 -14.92 10.06
N CYS A 112 -9.46 -14.24 8.92
CA CYS A 112 -8.41 -14.60 7.98
C CYS A 112 -7.02 -14.25 8.52
N ARG A 113 -6.00 -14.92 7.95
CA ARG A 113 -4.61 -14.73 8.38
C ARG A 113 -4.11 -13.30 8.15
N LEU A 114 -4.50 -12.65 7.05
CA LEU A 114 -4.13 -11.27 6.75
C LEU A 114 -4.58 -10.32 7.86
N SER A 115 -5.86 -10.40 8.27
CA SER A 115 -6.41 -9.56 9.34
C SER A 115 -5.65 -9.74 10.66
N LYS A 116 -5.30 -10.97 11.01
CA LYS A 116 -4.50 -11.26 12.21
C LYS A 116 -3.08 -10.70 12.13
N VAL A 117 -2.44 -10.78 10.96
CA VAL A 117 -1.10 -10.20 10.76
C VAL A 117 -1.16 -8.67 10.88
N ILE A 118 -2.19 -8.03 10.31
CA ILE A 118 -2.42 -6.59 10.45
C ILE A 118 -2.62 -6.24 11.93
N GLU A 119 -3.44 -6.99 12.66
CA GLU A 119 -3.64 -6.80 14.11
C GLU A 119 -2.32 -6.90 14.87
N TYR A 120 -1.52 -7.94 14.64
CA TYR A 120 -0.23 -8.12 15.31
C TYR A 120 0.73 -6.95 15.05
N ARG A 121 0.79 -6.42 13.83
CA ARG A 121 1.64 -5.28 13.48
C ARG A 121 1.20 -3.99 14.16
N THR A 122 -0.12 -3.79 14.26
CA THR A 122 -0.70 -2.49 14.61
C THR A 122 -1.10 -2.34 16.07
N ILE A 123 -1.22 -3.43 16.84
CA ILE A 123 -1.58 -3.35 18.25
C ILE A 123 -0.57 -2.51 19.05
N ASP A 124 -1.05 -1.61 19.91
CA ASP A 124 -0.17 -0.86 20.80
C ASP A 124 0.22 -1.70 22.03
N THR A 125 1.45 -2.19 22.05
CA THR A 125 1.99 -2.96 23.17
C THR A 125 2.16 -2.15 24.46
N LYS A 126 2.05 -0.80 24.40
CA LYS A 126 2.04 0.08 25.57
C LYS A 126 0.67 0.16 26.25
N ASN A 127 -0.37 -0.39 25.61
CA ASN A 127 -1.73 -0.38 26.14
C ASN A 127 -1.75 -1.00 27.56
N LYS A 128 -2.38 -0.26 28.51
CA LYS A 128 -2.45 -0.65 29.93
C LYS A 128 -3.32 -1.89 30.16
N ASN A 129 -4.22 -2.19 29.25
CA ASN A 129 -5.15 -3.31 29.35
C ASN A 129 -4.49 -4.68 29.00
N LEU A 130 -3.26 -4.67 28.48
CA LEU A 130 -2.51 -5.88 28.16
C LEU A 130 -1.68 -6.36 29.35
N SER A 131 -1.73 -7.67 29.66
CA SER A 131 -0.85 -8.29 30.63
C SER A 131 0.62 -8.24 30.17
N LYS A 132 1.57 -8.46 31.09
CA LYS A 132 3.00 -8.51 30.75
C LYS A 132 3.31 -9.61 29.73
N GLU A 133 2.66 -10.76 29.86
CA GLU A 133 2.80 -11.91 28.96
C GLU A 133 2.27 -11.58 27.58
N GLN A 134 1.09 -10.94 27.50
CA GLN A 134 0.50 -10.48 26.23
C GLN A 134 1.41 -9.45 25.54
N LYS A 135 1.93 -8.46 26.29
CA LYS A 135 2.88 -7.45 25.72
C LYS A 135 4.12 -8.12 25.14
N LYS A 136 4.68 -9.10 25.85
CA LYS A 136 5.85 -9.88 25.37
C LYS A 136 5.52 -10.68 24.12
N ALA A 137 4.37 -11.34 24.08
CA ALA A 137 3.91 -12.11 22.93
C ALA A 137 3.69 -11.22 21.70
N TYR A 138 2.96 -10.11 21.86
CA TYR A 138 2.72 -9.17 20.76
C TYR A 138 4.02 -8.52 20.27
N ALA A 139 4.95 -8.17 21.15
CA ALA A 139 6.25 -7.64 20.74
C ALA A 139 7.06 -8.66 19.90
N ALA A 140 6.98 -9.95 20.21
CA ALA A 140 7.61 -10.99 19.42
C ALA A 140 6.92 -11.15 18.04
N LEU A 141 5.58 -11.13 18.00
CA LEU A 141 4.81 -11.19 16.76
C LEU A 141 5.06 -9.98 15.87
N GLN A 142 5.15 -8.77 16.42
CA GLN A 142 5.49 -7.55 15.68
C GLN A 142 6.87 -7.65 15.04
N ARG A 143 7.84 -8.19 15.76
CA ARG A 143 9.19 -8.39 15.20
C ARG A 143 9.18 -9.40 14.06
N TYR A 144 8.43 -10.49 14.22
CA TYR A 144 8.35 -11.56 13.21
C TYR A 144 7.63 -11.10 11.94
N PHE A 145 6.51 -10.37 12.08
CA PHE A 145 5.68 -9.92 10.96
C PHE A 145 6.00 -8.51 10.46
N ARG A 146 7.06 -7.91 10.95
CA ARG A 146 7.45 -6.56 10.53
C ARG A 146 7.64 -6.51 9.02
N VAL A 147 6.96 -5.55 8.37
CA VAL A 147 7.26 -5.20 6.98
C VAL A 147 8.67 -4.63 6.95
N GLN A 148 9.56 -5.29 6.20
CA GLN A 148 10.88 -4.74 5.94
C GLN A 148 10.68 -3.64 4.89
N GLU A 149 10.84 -2.39 5.27
CA GLU A 149 10.97 -1.30 4.32
C GLU A 149 12.24 -1.59 3.50
N LYS A 150 12.06 -2.05 2.28
CA LYS A 150 13.12 -2.01 1.28
C LYS A 150 13.23 -0.55 0.84
N LYS A 151 13.92 0.26 1.60
CA LYS A 151 14.49 1.48 1.05
C LYS A 151 15.62 1.03 0.14
N SER A 152 15.44 1.16 -1.18
CA SER A 152 16.57 1.02 -2.07
C SER A 152 17.47 2.25 -1.85
N GLU A 153 18.78 2.08 -1.92
CA GLU A 153 19.73 3.22 -1.89
C GLU A 153 19.39 4.22 -3.01
N GLU A 154 18.81 3.75 -4.10
CA GLU A 154 18.31 4.54 -5.22
C GLU A 154 17.11 5.40 -4.83
N ASP A 155 16.13 4.86 -4.09
CA ASP A 155 14.97 5.64 -3.60
C ASP A 155 15.42 6.76 -2.65
N GLU A 156 16.40 6.49 -1.77
CA GLU A 156 16.96 7.51 -0.89
C GLU A 156 17.71 8.58 -1.68
N ALA A 157 18.47 8.21 -2.70
CA ALA A 157 19.20 9.14 -3.56
C ALA A 157 18.24 10.04 -4.37
N ILE A 158 17.14 9.49 -4.90
CA ILE A 158 16.10 10.23 -5.62
C ILE A 158 15.41 11.24 -4.68
N VAL A 159 14.98 10.80 -3.49
CA VAL A 159 14.36 11.70 -2.50
C VAL A 159 15.32 12.81 -2.10
N GLN A 160 16.59 12.49 -1.88
CA GLN A 160 17.62 13.47 -1.53
C GLN A 160 17.84 14.48 -2.65
N ALA A 161 17.92 14.04 -3.91
CA ALA A 161 18.06 14.91 -5.06
C ALA A 161 16.87 15.88 -5.20
N LEU A 162 15.64 15.38 -5.01
CA LEU A 162 14.43 16.21 -5.05
C LEU A 162 14.40 17.25 -3.93
N LEU A 163 14.80 16.88 -2.70
CA LEU A 163 14.87 17.80 -1.56
C LEU A 163 15.93 18.90 -1.78
N GLU A 164 17.00 18.59 -2.49
CA GLU A 164 18.06 19.55 -2.84
C GLU A 164 17.76 20.36 -4.12
N GLY A 165 16.58 20.16 -4.73
CA GLY A 165 16.17 20.82 -5.97
C GLY A 165 17.01 20.44 -7.19
N ARG A 166 17.67 19.28 -7.13
CA ARG A 166 18.41 18.70 -8.25
C ARG A 166 17.50 17.77 -9.04
N ASP A 167 17.73 17.68 -10.36
CA ASP A 167 17.07 16.68 -11.19
C ASP A 167 17.64 15.28 -10.84
N PRO A 168 16.84 14.36 -10.32
CA PRO A 168 17.29 13.02 -9.98
C PRO A 168 17.58 12.14 -11.20
N PHE A 169 17.23 12.62 -12.41
CA PHE A 169 17.35 11.90 -13.68
C PHE A 169 18.25 12.63 -14.69
N GLY A 170 18.91 13.73 -14.28
CA GLY A 170 19.80 14.55 -15.09
C GLY A 170 21.14 13.93 -15.42
#